data_a4f903c0c3d6ae3b4a344e9459ab4ac3
#
_entry.id   a4f903c0c3d6ae3b4a344e9459ab4ac3
#
_cell.length_a   1.000
_cell.length_b   1.000
_cell.length_c   1.000
_cell.angle_alpha   90.00
_cell.angle_beta   90.00
_cell.angle_gamma   90.00
#
_symmetry.space_group_name_H-M   'P 1'
#
loop_
_entity.id
_entity.type
_entity.pdbx_description
1 polymer ?
#
loop_
_entity_poly.entity_id
_entity_poly.type
_entity_poly.pdbx_seq_one_letter_code
_entity_poly.pdbx_strand_id
1 'polypeptide(L)'
;MMLRRWPVLAQGLRDRRKSLTWWSVGVTIYIAFIAAVYPSISSTPGLADLENQLPESIMALMGASDYSFSTGAGYVSGELFGFMIPIFALVLVIGAGGSAIGGAEERGTLDLLLSHPISRTRVLLQSAVLLAVEAAVFGAVIVVALLIASPITDLGIDAVNLVGAVTGVVLLAITLGSLALVIGAATGSRAIALAVSGSFAAIAYFVSSLSGLVSFLQPAKWFS
;
A
#
# COMPACT_ATOMS: atom_id res chain seq x y z
N MET A 1 -19.23 21.63 11.36
CA MET A 1 -18.57 22.96 11.35
C MET A 1 -17.08 22.90 10.97
N MET A 2 -16.33 21.83 11.25
CA MET A 2 -14.90 21.67 10.88
C MET A 2 -14.64 21.59 9.36
N LEU A 3 -15.46 20.90 8.59
CA LEU A 3 -15.28 20.71 7.13
C LEU A 3 -15.34 22.00 6.29
N ARG A 4 -15.93 23.07 6.82
CA ARG A 4 -15.99 24.38 6.15
C ARG A 4 -14.61 25.07 6.06
N ARG A 5 -13.64 24.67 6.93
CA ARG A 5 -12.25 25.15 6.92
C ARG A 5 -11.33 24.36 5.97
N TRP A 6 -11.80 23.22 5.44
CA TRP A 6 -11.02 22.27 4.64
C TRP A 6 -11.76 21.90 3.34
N PRO A 7 -12.00 22.87 2.45
CA PRO A 7 -12.84 22.65 1.27
C PRO A 7 -12.25 21.62 0.30
N VAL A 8 -10.92 21.63 0.09
CA VAL A 8 -10.24 20.69 -0.81
C VAL A 8 -10.32 19.26 -0.26
N LEU A 9 -10.10 19.07 1.04
CA LEU A 9 -10.23 17.77 1.69
C LEU A 9 -11.67 17.24 1.59
N ALA A 10 -12.67 18.07 1.89
CA ALA A 10 -14.07 17.66 1.86
C ALA A 10 -14.53 17.27 0.45
N GLN A 11 -14.12 18.02 -0.55
CA GLN A 11 -14.39 17.71 -1.95
C GLN A 11 -13.64 16.47 -2.39
N GLY A 12 -12.33 16.38 -2.10
CA GLY A 12 -11.50 15.22 -2.42
C GLY A 12 -12.05 13.90 -1.86
N LEU A 13 -12.51 13.89 -0.61
CA LEU A 13 -13.16 12.71 0.00
C LEU A 13 -14.43 12.29 -0.76
N ARG A 14 -15.23 13.24 -1.24
CA ARG A 14 -16.43 12.95 -2.02
C ARG A 14 -16.10 12.38 -3.38
N ASP A 15 -15.14 12.98 -4.07
CA ASP A 15 -14.75 12.60 -5.44
C ASP A 15 -14.09 11.23 -5.47
N ARG A 16 -13.27 10.92 -4.43
CA ARG A 16 -12.55 9.66 -4.33
C ARG A 16 -13.30 8.54 -3.63
N ARG A 17 -14.46 8.84 -3.04
CA ARG A 17 -15.28 7.86 -2.32
C ARG A 17 -15.53 6.59 -3.13
N LYS A 18 -15.92 6.74 -4.40
CA LYS A 18 -16.18 5.59 -5.28
C LYS A 18 -14.92 4.74 -5.49
N SER A 19 -13.80 5.39 -5.79
CA SER A 19 -12.51 4.71 -5.98
C SER A 19 -12.10 3.95 -4.70
N LEU A 20 -12.14 4.61 -3.55
CA LEU A 20 -11.78 4.00 -2.27
C LEU A 20 -12.71 2.80 -1.94
N THR A 21 -14.02 2.92 -2.22
CA THR A 21 -14.96 1.80 -2.03
C THR A 21 -14.59 0.60 -2.91
N TRP A 22 -14.30 0.82 -4.20
CA TRP A 22 -13.92 -0.28 -5.10
C TRP A 22 -12.59 -0.91 -4.70
N TRP A 23 -11.60 -0.13 -4.28
CA TRP A 23 -10.35 -0.64 -3.75
C TRP A 23 -10.54 -1.45 -2.45
N SER A 24 -11.40 -0.96 -1.55
CA SER A 24 -11.74 -1.65 -0.31
C SER A 24 -12.45 -2.98 -0.57
N VAL A 25 -13.41 -2.99 -1.49
CA VAL A 25 -14.11 -4.23 -1.90
C VAL A 25 -13.12 -5.20 -2.56
N GLY A 26 -12.27 -4.72 -3.47
CA GLY A 26 -11.28 -5.55 -4.17
C GLY A 26 -10.29 -6.21 -3.21
N VAL A 27 -9.71 -5.45 -2.26
CA VAL A 27 -8.78 -6.00 -1.27
C VAL A 27 -9.48 -6.96 -0.31
N THR A 28 -10.73 -6.68 0.08
CA THR A 28 -11.51 -7.58 0.94
C THR A 28 -11.78 -8.92 0.25
N ILE A 29 -12.19 -8.90 -1.02
CA ILE A 29 -12.39 -10.11 -1.82
C ILE A 29 -11.08 -10.89 -1.96
N TYR A 30 -9.97 -10.20 -2.21
CA TYR A 30 -8.66 -10.83 -2.32
C TYR A 30 -8.25 -11.49 -1.00
N ILE A 31 -8.38 -10.80 0.13
CA ILE A 31 -8.11 -11.35 1.46
C ILE A 31 -9.00 -12.56 1.75
N ALA A 32 -10.30 -12.47 1.46
CA ALA A 32 -11.23 -13.58 1.65
C ALA A 32 -10.86 -14.81 0.80
N PHE A 33 -10.43 -14.60 -0.44
CA PHE A 33 -9.95 -15.66 -1.33
C PHE A 33 -8.70 -16.34 -0.77
N ILE A 34 -7.67 -15.57 -0.39
CA ILE A 34 -6.43 -16.09 0.19
C ILE A 34 -6.70 -16.85 1.49
N ALA A 35 -7.53 -16.30 2.38
CA ALA A 35 -7.92 -16.95 3.63
C ALA A 35 -8.69 -18.26 3.38
N ALA A 36 -9.59 -18.30 2.41
CA ALA A 36 -10.34 -19.50 2.06
C ALA A 36 -9.48 -20.63 1.47
N VAL A 37 -8.36 -20.30 0.83
CA VAL A 37 -7.42 -21.27 0.25
C VAL A 37 -6.49 -21.87 1.31
N TYR A 38 -6.21 -21.14 2.39
CA TYR A 38 -5.27 -21.54 3.45
C TYR A 38 -5.51 -22.95 4.02
N PRO A 39 -6.74 -23.38 4.40
CA PRO A 39 -6.97 -24.73 4.93
C PRO A 39 -6.55 -25.85 3.96
N SER A 40 -6.67 -25.61 2.67
CA SER A 40 -6.22 -26.57 1.64
C SER A 40 -4.71 -26.66 1.54
N ILE A 41 -4.02 -25.52 1.70
CA ILE A 41 -2.57 -25.45 1.67
C ILE A 41 -1.98 -26.07 2.95
N SER A 42 -2.49 -25.69 4.13
CA SER A 42 -1.98 -26.17 5.42
C SER A 42 -2.16 -27.69 5.59
N SER A 43 -3.15 -28.28 4.95
CA SER A 43 -3.40 -29.73 4.97
C SER A 43 -2.57 -30.52 3.95
N THR A 44 -1.75 -29.87 3.11
CA THR A 44 -0.95 -30.54 2.10
C THR A 44 0.25 -31.26 2.73
N PRO A 45 0.35 -32.63 2.64
CA PRO A 45 1.48 -33.35 3.20
C PRO A 45 2.80 -32.96 2.52
N GLY A 46 3.84 -32.73 3.31
CA GLY A 46 5.20 -32.43 2.79
C GLY A 46 5.41 -30.96 2.37
N LEU A 47 4.46 -30.07 2.66
CA LEU A 47 4.63 -28.64 2.35
C LEU A 47 5.89 -28.05 3.02
N ALA A 48 6.11 -28.34 4.28
CA ALA A 48 7.30 -27.90 5.01
C ALA A 48 8.61 -28.48 4.42
N ASP A 49 8.58 -29.71 3.91
CA ASP A 49 9.73 -30.32 3.24
C ASP A 49 10.02 -29.67 1.88
N LEU A 50 8.99 -29.29 1.14
CA LEU A 50 9.13 -28.53 -0.11
C LEU A 50 9.70 -27.14 0.16
N GLU A 51 9.23 -26.46 1.19
CA GLU A 51 9.74 -25.16 1.63
C GLU A 51 11.23 -25.20 1.91
N ASN A 52 11.69 -26.22 2.63
CA ASN A 52 13.11 -26.43 2.95
C ASN A 52 13.98 -26.79 1.72
N GLN A 53 13.39 -27.20 0.61
CA GLN A 53 14.10 -27.52 -0.63
C GLN A 53 14.19 -26.33 -1.60
N LEU A 54 13.44 -25.25 -1.36
CA LEU A 54 13.50 -24.06 -2.21
C LEU A 54 14.80 -23.27 -1.93
N PRO A 55 15.51 -22.84 -3.00
CA PRO A 55 16.65 -21.95 -2.84
C PRO A 55 16.27 -20.65 -2.14
N GLU A 56 17.11 -20.17 -1.23
CA GLU A 56 16.91 -18.92 -0.49
C GLU A 56 16.66 -17.71 -1.41
N SER A 57 17.28 -17.71 -2.60
CA SER A 57 17.05 -16.68 -3.62
C SER A 57 15.62 -16.64 -4.15
N ILE A 58 14.97 -17.79 -4.27
CA ILE A 58 13.58 -17.87 -4.71
C ILE A 58 12.65 -17.40 -3.59
N MET A 59 12.91 -17.84 -2.35
CA MET A 59 12.17 -17.40 -1.17
C MET A 59 12.27 -15.86 -0.98
N ALA A 60 13.47 -15.30 -1.15
CA ALA A 60 13.68 -13.85 -1.08
C ALA A 60 12.92 -13.07 -2.17
N LEU A 61 12.91 -13.57 -3.40
CA LEU A 61 12.14 -12.94 -4.50
C LEU A 61 10.64 -12.99 -4.27
N MET A 62 10.15 -14.01 -3.59
CA MET A 62 8.75 -14.14 -3.18
C MET A 62 8.41 -13.32 -1.92
N GLY A 63 9.40 -12.65 -1.31
CA GLY A 63 9.23 -11.92 -0.05
C GLY A 63 8.97 -12.83 1.15
N ALA A 64 9.35 -14.12 1.06
CA ALA A 64 9.03 -15.18 2.01
C ALA A 64 10.27 -15.73 2.73
N SER A 65 11.40 -15.04 2.67
CA SER A 65 12.67 -15.52 3.28
C SER A 65 12.60 -15.74 4.79
N ASP A 66 11.71 -15.02 5.46
CA ASP A 66 11.58 -15.03 6.93
C ASP A 66 10.27 -15.69 7.42
N TYR A 67 9.47 -16.29 6.53
CA TYR A 67 8.15 -16.81 6.87
C TYR A 67 7.94 -18.24 6.38
N SER A 68 7.29 -19.07 7.21
CA SER A 68 6.88 -20.42 6.81
C SER A 68 5.44 -20.44 6.34
N PHE A 69 5.19 -20.89 5.12
CA PHE A 69 3.82 -21.04 4.56
C PHE A 69 3.00 -22.13 5.25
N SER A 70 3.64 -22.97 6.05
CA SER A 70 2.96 -24.00 6.84
C SER A 70 2.19 -23.42 8.04
N THR A 71 2.49 -22.17 8.45
CA THR A 71 1.74 -21.45 9.49
C THR A 71 0.84 -20.39 8.90
N GLY A 72 -0.35 -20.16 9.49
CA GLY A 72 -1.28 -19.16 8.99
C GLY A 72 -0.70 -17.73 9.00
N ALA A 73 0.03 -17.37 10.06
CA ALA A 73 0.69 -16.08 10.14
C ALA A 73 1.79 -15.94 9.06
N GLY A 74 2.59 -16.99 8.82
CA GLY A 74 3.61 -17.00 7.78
C GLY A 74 3.02 -16.95 6.38
N TYR A 75 1.95 -17.72 6.12
CA TYR A 75 1.21 -17.70 4.86
C TYR A 75 0.67 -16.29 4.53
N VAL A 76 0.00 -15.65 5.49
CA VAL A 76 -0.50 -14.28 5.32
C VAL A 76 0.65 -13.28 5.14
N SER A 77 1.73 -13.44 5.87
CA SER A 77 2.90 -12.56 5.75
C SER A 77 3.52 -12.66 4.35
N GLY A 78 3.73 -13.87 3.83
CA GLY A 78 4.29 -14.05 2.50
C GLY A 78 3.34 -13.61 1.38
N GLU A 79 2.12 -14.17 1.34
CA GLU A 79 1.17 -13.93 0.25
C GLU A 79 0.57 -12.53 0.23
N LEU A 80 0.22 -11.99 1.39
CA LEU A 80 -0.44 -10.69 1.48
C LEU A 80 0.56 -9.56 1.68
N PHE A 81 1.38 -9.63 2.72
CA PHE A 81 2.27 -8.52 3.10
C PHE A 81 3.59 -8.51 2.35
N GLY A 82 4.07 -9.67 1.87
CA GLY A 82 5.31 -9.76 1.09
C GLY A 82 5.20 -9.05 -0.27
N PHE A 83 4.01 -9.00 -0.88
CA PHE A 83 3.89 -8.48 -2.24
C PHE A 83 2.57 -7.73 -2.52
N MET A 84 1.41 -8.37 -2.37
CA MET A 84 0.14 -7.85 -2.92
C MET A 84 -0.42 -6.64 -2.18
N ILE A 85 -0.48 -6.66 -0.86
CA ILE A 85 -1.02 -5.53 -0.08
C ILE A 85 -0.18 -4.25 -0.27
N PRO A 86 1.18 -4.30 -0.21
CA PRO A 86 1.99 -3.14 -0.57
C PRO A 86 1.70 -2.61 -1.97
N ILE A 87 1.61 -3.48 -2.97
CA ILE A 87 1.30 -3.05 -4.35
C ILE A 87 -0.05 -2.35 -4.41
N PHE A 88 -1.11 -2.93 -3.84
CA PHE A 88 -2.45 -2.31 -3.84
C PHE A 88 -2.44 -0.95 -3.16
N ALA A 89 -1.79 -0.85 -2.00
CA ALA A 89 -1.64 0.41 -1.27
C ALA A 89 -0.89 1.46 -2.09
N LEU A 90 0.22 1.07 -2.74
CA LEU A 90 1.03 1.97 -3.55
C LEU A 90 0.30 2.45 -4.81
N VAL A 91 -0.38 1.55 -5.54
CA VAL A 91 -1.16 1.93 -6.72
C VAL A 91 -2.27 2.92 -6.35
N LEU A 92 -2.98 2.65 -5.24
CA LEU A 92 -4.02 3.55 -4.73
C LEU A 92 -3.43 4.94 -4.42
N VAL A 93 -2.38 4.99 -3.58
CA VAL A 93 -1.92 6.26 -2.99
C VAL A 93 -1.00 7.04 -3.92
N ILE A 94 -0.14 6.38 -4.72
CA ILE A 94 0.66 7.03 -5.77
C ILE A 94 -0.27 7.59 -6.85
N GLY A 95 -1.29 6.82 -7.27
CA GLY A 95 -2.32 7.27 -8.21
C GLY A 95 -3.08 8.49 -7.71
N ALA A 96 -3.40 8.50 -6.43
CA ALA A 96 -4.04 9.61 -5.75
C ALA A 96 -3.12 10.85 -5.68
N GLY A 97 -1.86 10.68 -5.28
CA GLY A 97 -0.87 11.75 -5.16
C GLY A 97 -0.60 12.44 -6.48
N GLY A 98 -0.26 11.68 -7.52
CA GLY A 98 -0.02 12.23 -8.85
C GLY A 98 -1.23 12.94 -9.47
N SER A 99 -2.44 12.48 -9.15
CA SER A 99 -3.68 13.08 -9.66
C SER A 99 -4.11 14.33 -8.92
N ALA A 100 -3.65 14.56 -7.71
CA ALA A 100 -4.15 15.62 -6.84
C ALA A 100 -3.88 17.02 -7.38
N ILE A 101 -2.67 17.29 -7.83
CA ILE A 101 -2.24 18.57 -8.41
C ILE A 101 -1.89 18.38 -9.88
N GLY A 102 -0.94 17.48 -10.22
CA GLY A 102 -0.52 17.26 -11.60
C GLY A 102 -1.68 16.87 -12.51
N GLY A 103 -2.54 15.95 -12.07
CA GLY A 103 -3.72 15.61 -12.84
C GLY A 103 -4.80 16.72 -12.90
N ALA A 104 -4.86 17.62 -11.93
CA ALA A 104 -5.73 18.79 -11.98
C ALA A 104 -5.19 19.83 -12.97
N GLU A 105 -3.89 19.98 -13.06
CA GLU A 105 -3.21 20.86 -14.01
C GLU A 105 -3.38 20.36 -15.45
N GLU A 106 -3.11 19.06 -15.71
CA GLU A 106 -3.33 18.44 -17.03
C GLU A 106 -4.77 18.60 -17.54
N ARG A 107 -5.76 18.61 -16.64
CA ARG A 107 -7.17 18.82 -17.00
C ARG A 107 -7.58 20.28 -17.07
N GLY A 108 -6.68 21.22 -16.78
CA GLY A 108 -6.99 22.66 -16.73
C GLY A 108 -7.96 23.06 -15.59
N THR A 109 -8.12 22.20 -14.57
CA THR A 109 -9.04 22.46 -13.44
C THR A 109 -8.34 23.15 -12.26
N LEU A 110 -7.01 23.21 -12.27
CA LEU A 110 -6.23 23.81 -11.19
C LEU A 110 -6.50 25.32 -11.10
N ASP A 111 -6.63 26.02 -12.23
CA ASP A 111 -6.92 27.46 -12.28
C ASP A 111 -8.29 27.78 -11.68
N LEU A 112 -9.29 26.94 -11.92
CA LEU A 112 -10.60 27.06 -11.29
C LEU A 112 -10.53 26.88 -9.77
N LEU A 113 -9.68 26.00 -9.29
CA LEU A 113 -9.44 25.79 -7.86
C LEU A 113 -8.74 27.00 -7.23
N LEU A 114 -7.74 27.57 -7.92
CA LEU A 114 -6.96 28.70 -7.46
C LEU A 114 -7.67 30.07 -7.65
N SER A 115 -8.77 30.13 -8.39
CA SER A 115 -9.63 31.33 -8.46
C SER A 115 -10.33 31.62 -7.13
N HIS A 116 -10.42 30.63 -6.23
CA HIS A 116 -10.88 30.84 -4.86
C HIS A 116 -9.72 31.39 -3.99
N PRO A 117 -10.00 32.12 -2.89
CA PRO A 117 -8.98 32.68 -2.02
C PRO A 117 -8.30 31.60 -1.15
N ILE A 118 -7.62 30.65 -1.81
CA ILE A 118 -6.92 29.53 -1.19
C ILE A 118 -5.44 29.56 -1.64
N SER A 119 -4.50 29.54 -0.69
CA SER A 119 -3.08 29.49 -1.01
C SER A 119 -2.66 28.12 -1.58
N ARG A 120 -1.68 28.09 -2.47
CA ARG A 120 -1.12 26.85 -3.07
C ARG A 120 -0.63 25.87 -1.99
N THR A 121 0.01 26.39 -0.93
CA THR A 121 0.46 25.59 0.22
C THR A 121 -0.69 24.90 0.91
N ARG A 122 -1.84 25.59 1.04
CA ARG A 122 -3.03 25.00 1.68
C ARG A 122 -3.64 23.89 0.82
N VAL A 123 -3.62 24.03 -0.49
CA VAL A 123 -4.06 22.97 -1.42
C VAL A 123 -3.15 21.74 -1.26
N LEU A 124 -1.83 21.94 -1.26
CA LEU A 124 -0.86 20.85 -1.09
C LEU A 124 -1.06 20.12 0.25
N LEU A 125 -1.15 20.86 1.35
CA LEU A 125 -1.33 20.25 2.69
C LEU A 125 -2.66 19.50 2.80
N GLN A 126 -3.75 20.04 2.27
CA GLN A 126 -5.05 19.34 2.28
C GLN A 126 -5.02 18.08 1.41
N SER A 127 -4.29 18.10 0.30
CA SER A 127 -4.08 16.92 -0.54
C SER A 127 -3.25 15.85 0.18
N ALA A 128 -2.19 16.25 0.90
CA ALA A 128 -1.39 15.33 1.72
C ALA A 128 -2.22 14.69 2.85
N VAL A 129 -3.05 15.47 3.53
CA VAL A 129 -3.96 14.94 4.56
C VAL A 129 -4.98 13.98 3.93
N LEU A 130 -5.51 14.28 2.74
CA LEU A 130 -6.41 13.39 2.03
C LEU A 130 -5.75 12.05 1.72
N LEU A 131 -4.50 12.05 1.25
CA LEU A 131 -3.72 10.84 1.01
C LEU A 131 -3.54 10.00 2.29
N ALA A 132 -3.20 10.66 3.40
CA ALA A 132 -3.06 9.98 4.69
C ALA A 132 -4.37 9.34 5.16
N VAL A 133 -5.50 10.02 4.95
CA VAL A 133 -6.83 9.47 5.26
C VAL A 133 -7.16 8.29 4.35
N GLU A 134 -6.89 8.37 3.05
CA GLU A 134 -7.11 7.26 2.11
C GLU A 134 -6.29 6.03 2.49
N ALA A 135 -5.00 6.20 2.79
CA ALA A 135 -4.11 5.13 3.24
C ALA A 135 -4.59 4.52 4.56
N ALA A 136 -4.98 5.35 5.54
CA ALA A 136 -5.47 4.89 6.82
C ALA A 136 -6.78 4.11 6.71
N VAL A 137 -7.73 4.57 5.89
CA VAL A 137 -8.99 3.86 5.64
C VAL A 137 -8.72 2.52 4.95
N PHE A 138 -7.85 2.51 3.95
CA PHE A 138 -7.47 1.26 3.27
C PHE A 138 -6.80 0.27 4.22
N GLY A 139 -5.87 0.74 5.07
CA GLY A 139 -5.26 -0.07 6.12
C GLY A 139 -6.28 -0.60 7.14
N ALA A 140 -7.22 0.24 7.58
CA ALA A 140 -8.28 -0.19 8.49
C ALA A 140 -9.17 -1.31 7.88
N VAL A 141 -9.47 -1.23 6.59
CA VAL A 141 -10.21 -2.28 5.87
C VAL A 141 -9.43 -3.60 5.88
N ILE A 142 -8.11 -3.57 5.66
CA ILE A 142 -7.26 -4.77 5.70
C ILE A 142 -7.26 -5.39 7.10
N VAL A 143 -7.08 -4.58 8.15
CA VAL A 143 -7.12 -5.06 9.54
C VAL A 143 -8.46 -5.73 9.84
N VAL A 144 -9.58 -5.08 9.54
CA VAL A 144 -10.92 -5.61 9.79
C VAL A 144 -11.17 -6.90 8.99
N ALA A 145 -10.79 -6.94 7.71
CA ALA A 145 -10.96 -8.12 6.87
C ALA A 145 -10.18 -9.33 7.42
N LEU A 146 -8.92 -9.14 7.82
CA LEU A 146 -8.08 -10.22 8.37
C LEU A 146 -8.52 -10.65 9.78
N LEU A 147 -8.95 -9.72 10.63
CA LEU A 147 -9.51 -10.08 11.96
C LEU A 147 -10.81 -10.88 11.86
N ILE A 148 -11.61 -10.65 10.81
CA ILE A 148 -12.81 -11.44 10.55
C ILE A 148 -12.44 -12.81 9.94
N ALA A 149 -11.49 -12.84 9.01
CA ALA A 149 -11.08 -14.08 8.33
C ALA A 149 -10.34 -15.05 9.27
N SER A 150 -9.51 -14.53 10.17
CA SER A 150 -8.63 -15.33 11.04
C SER A 150 -9.35 -16.41 11.85
N PRO A 151 -10.45 -16.15 12.56
CA PRO A 151 -11.17 -17.17 13.31
C PRO A 151 -11.98 -18.14 12.42
N ILE A 152 -12.29 -17.76 11.18
CA ILE A 152 -13.07 -18.57 10.25
C ILE A 152 -12.20 -19.63 9.58
N THR A 153 -10.92 -19.31 9.36
CA THR A 153 -9.99 -20.14 8.59
C THR A 153 -8.78 -20.63 9.40
N ASP A 154 -8.83 -20.50 10.72
CA ASP A 154 -7.78 -20.91 11.67
C ASP A 154 -6.38 -20.36 11.33
N LEU A 155 -6.33 -19.14 10.83
CA LEU A 155 -5.06 -18.47 10.47
C LEU A 155 -4.18 -18.17 11.69
N GLY A 156 -4.75 -18.06 12.90
CA GLY A 156 -4.02 -17.82 14.14
C GLY A 156 -3.23 -16.49 14.14
N ILE A 157 -3.79 -15.43 13.54
CA ILE A 157 -3.13 -14.13 13.41
C ILE A 157 -3.22 -13.36 14.74
N ASP A 158 -2.08 -12.93 15.26
CA ASP A 158 -2.03 -12.01 16.40
C ASP A 158 -2.42 -10.58 15.96
N ALA A 159 -3.39 -10.00 16.66
CA ALA A 159 -3.95 -8.69 16.31
C ALA A 159 -2.92 -7.55 16.43
N VAL A 160 -1.98 -7.64 17.38
CA VAL A 160 -0.98 -6.59 17.60
C VAL A 160 0.03 -6.60 16.45
N ASN A 161 0.50 -7.78 16.07
CA ASN A 161 1.42 -7.96 14.96
C ASN A 161 0.77 -7.55 13.63
N LEU A 162 -0.51 -7.90 13.43
CA LEU A 162 -1.29 -7.48 12.27
C LEU A 162 -1.37 -5.95 12.15
N VAL A 163 -1.75 -5.26 13.22
CA VAL A 163 -1.83 -3.79 13.23
C VAL A 163 -0.44 -3.18 12.97
N GLY A 164 0.61 -3.75 13.53
CA GLY A 164 2.00 -3.34 13.27
C GLY A 164 2.36 -3.43 11.78
N ALA A 165 2.12 -4.59 11.16
CA ALA A 165 2.40 -4.82 9.74
C ALA A 165 1.60 -3.86 8.83
N VAL A 166 0.29 -3.73 9.08
CA VAL A 166 -0.56 -2.79 8.31
C VAL A 166 -0.12 -1.34 8.49
N THR A 167 0.29 -0.96 9.71
CA THR A 167 0.81 0.40 9.96
C THR A 167 2.07 0.66 9.13
N GLY A 168 2.99 -0.30 9.03
CA GLY A 168 4.15 -0.22 8.16
C GLY A 168 3.77 0.03 6.69
N VAL A 169 2.82 -0.73 6.16
CA VAL A 169 2.31 -0.55 4.78
C VAL A 169 1.65 0.82 4.60
N VAL A 170 0.86 1.28 5.56
CA VAL A 170 0.21 2.61 5.51
C VAL A 170 1.25 3.72 5.49
N LEU A 171 2.28 3.64 6.32
CA LEU A 171 3.37 4.64 6.34
C LEU A 171 4.17 4.65 5.03
N LEU A 172 4.48 3.47 4.49
CA LEU A 172 5.12 3.33 3.18
C LEU A 172 4.27 3.98 2.09
N ALA A 173 2.97 3.69 2.06
CA ALA A 173 2.03 4.26 1.10
C ALA A 173 1.93 5.78 1.20
N ILE A 174 1.85 6.33 2.42
CA ILE A 174 1.84 7.79 2.66
C ILE A 174 3.14 8.42 2.14
N THR A 175 4.28 7.82 2.41
CA THR A 175 5.59 8.32 1.97
C THR A 175 5.68 8.41 0.45
N LEU A 176 5.37 7.31 -0.26
CA LEU A 176 5.45 7.27 -1.72
C LEU A 176 4.32 8.04 -2.40
N GLY A 177 3.13 8.08 -1.81
CA GLY A 177 2.04 8.93 -2.27
C GLY A 177 2.36 10.43 -2.12
N SER A 178 3.04 10.80 -1.03
CA SER A 178 3.51 12.19 -0.83
C SER A 178 4.62 12.55 -1.83
N LEU A 179 5.52 11.61 -2.15
CA LEU A 179 6.50 11.78 -3.21
C LEU A 179 5.80 12.05 -4.56
N ALA A 180 4.80 11.25 -4.92
CA ALA A 180 4.02 11.44 -6.14
C ALA A 180 3.28 12.80 -6.16
N LEU A 181 2.75 13.22 -5.01
CA LEU A 181 2.10 14.52 -4.86
C LEU A 181 3.07 15.67 -5.12
N VAL A 182 4.28 15.61 -4.52
CA VAL A 182 5.31 16.65 -4.70
C VAL A 182 5.80 16.71 -6.15
N ILE A 183 6.07 15.55 -6.77
CA ILE A 183 6.50 15.49 -8.17
C ILE A 183 5.39 16.01 -9.09
N GLY A 184 4.15 15.62 -8.86
CA GLY A 184 2.99 16.11 -9.61
C GLY A 184 2.79 17.62 -9.48
N ALA A 185 3.02 18.18 -8.28
CA ALA A 185 2.96 19.61 -8.05
C ALA A 185 4.14 20.40 -8.70
N ALA A 186 5.31 19.77 -8.79
CA ALA A 186 6.50 20.39 -9.38
C ALA A 186 6.51 20.35 -10.91
N THR A 187 5.95 19.30 -11.50
CA THR A 187 6.00 19.05 -12.95
C THR A 187 4.70 19.38 -13.68
N GLY A 188 3.60 19.58 -12.95
CA GLY A 188 2.27 19.72 -13.55
C GLY A 188 1.77 18.44 -14.25
N SER A 189 2.50 17.32 -14.15
CA SER A 189 2.19 16.10 -14.88
C SER A 189 1.96 14.91 -13.96
N ARG A 190 0.77 14.31 -14.12
CA ARG A 190 0.42 13.05 -13.48
C ARG A 190 1.29 11.90 -13.96
N ALA A 191 1.56 11.85 -15.26
CA ALA A 191 2.34 10.76 -15.86
C ALA A 191 3.76 10.70 -15.28
N ILE A 192 4.43 11.85 -15.15
CA ILE A 192 5.77 11.95 -14.56
C ILE A 192 5.74 11.55 -13.08
N ALA A 193 4.74 12.04 -12.33
CA ALA A 193 4.59 11.69 -10.92
C ALA A 193 4.44 10.17 -10.71
N LEU A 194 3.60 9.51 -11.50
CA LEU A 194 3.40 8.06 -11.46
C LEU A 194 4.67 7.30 -11.86
N ALA A 195 5.32 7.70 -12.95
CA ALA A 195 6.52 7.03 -13.44
C ALA A 195 7.67 7.10 -12.44
N VAL A 196 7.97 8.29 -11.91
CA VAL A 196 9.09 8.46 -10.97
C VAL A 196 8.82 7.75 -9.64
N SER A 197 7.63 7.95 -9.06
CA SER A 197 7.31 7.34 -7.76
C SER A 197 7.14 5.82 -7.87
N GLY A 198 6.55 5.32 -8.96
CA GLY A 198 6.43 3.90 -9.22
C GLY A 198 7.78 3.22 -9.47
N SER A 199 8.67 3.84 -10.24
CA SER A 199 10.03 3.34 -10.45
C SER A 199 10.82 3.30 -9.14
N PHE A 200 10.71 4.35 -8.32
CA PHE A 200 11.36 4.39 -7.01
C PHE A 200 10.85 3.26 -6.10
N ALA A 201 9.53 3.05 -6.05
CA ALA A 201 8.93 1.96 -5.30
C ALA A 201 9.42 0.57 -5.75
N ALA A 202 9.47 0.34 -7.07
CA ALA A 202 9.96 -0.91 -7.65
C ALA A 202 11.44 -1.14 -7.31
N ILE A 203 12.29 -0.13 -7.49
CA ILE A 203 13.72 -0.22 -7.15
C ILE A 203 13.90 -0.51 -5.65
N ALA A 204 13.20 0.21 -4.77
CA ALA A 204 13.26 0.00 -3.33
C ALA A 204 12.86 -1.44 -2.96
N TYR A 205 11.80 -1.97 -3.57
CA TYR A 205 11.38 -3.36 -3.37
C TYR A 205 12.45 -4.37 -3.79
N PHE A 206 13.02 -4.23 -4.99
CA PHE A 206 14.09 -5.13 -5.46
C PHE A 206 15.35 -5.03 -4.59
N VAL A 207 15.75 -3.82 -4.21
CA VAL A 207 16.90 -3.62 -3.31
C VAL A 207 16.65 -4.30 -1.96
N SER A 208 15.46 -4.14 -1.39
CA SER A 208 15.07 -4.78 -0.14
C SER A 208 15.11 -6.30 -0.26
N SER A 209 14.45 -6.86 -1.28
CA SER A 209 14.37 -8.32 -1.49
C SER A 209 15.74 -8.97 -1.75
N LEU A 210 16.63 -8.30 -2.47
CA LEU A 210 17.96 -8.81 -2.81
C LEU A 210 19.02 -8.50 -1.74
N SER A 211 18.75 -7.61 -0.80
CA SER A 211 19.73 -7.19 0.21
C SER A 211 20.19 -8.33 1.14
N GLY A 212 19.36 -9.38 1.31
CA GLY A 212 19.73 -10.60 2.03
C GLY A 212 20.76 -11.46 1.31
N LEU A 213 20.77 -11.41 -0.04
CA LEU A 213 21.61 -12.26 -0.89
C LEU A 213 22.93 -11.61 -1.29
N VAL A 214 22.97 -10.27 -1.33
CA VAL A 214 24.12 -9.51 -1.81
C VAL A 214 24.68 -8.63 -0.68
N SER A 215 25.83 -8.99 -0.15
CA SER A 215 26.46 -8.29 0.99
C SER A 215 26.70 -6.80 0.74
N PHE A 216 26.93 -6.39 -0.50
CA PHE A 216 27.05 -4.99 -0.88
C PHE A 216 25.77 -4.17 -0.69
N LEU A 217 24.59 -4.81 -0.75
CA LEU A 217 23.27 -4.16 -0.60
C LEU A 217 22.80 -4.12 0.88
N GLN A 218 23.48 -4.78 1.80
CA GLN A 218 23.11 -4.80 3.22
C GLN A 218 22.96 -3.39 3.85
N PRO A 219 23.84 -2.40 3.55
CA PRO A 219 23.65 -1.05 4.08
C PRO A 219 22.38 -0.37 3.58
N ALA A 220 21.87 -0.78 2.40
CA ALA A 220 20.66 -0.20 1.81
C ALA A 220 19.35 -0.66 2.51
N LYS A 221 19.40 -1.74 3.32
CA LYS A 221 18.26 -2.17 4.17
C LYS A 221 17.71 -1.08 5.09
N TRP A 222 18.53 -0.10 5.45
CA TRP A 222 18.13 1.01 6.31
C TRP A 222 17.29 2.08 5.60
N PHE A 223 17.20 2.01 4.26
CA PHE A 223 16.48 2.98 3.41
C PHE A 223 15.29 2.38 2.67
N SER A 224 14.95 1.12 2.91
CA SER A 224 13.87 0.38 2.23
C SER A 224 12.73 -0.04 3.15
#